data_043fca6ec9503074e5369cbeae1896b2
#
_entry.id   043fca6ec9503074e5369cbeae1896b2
#
_cell.length_a   1.000
_cell.length_b   1.000
_cell.length_c   1.000
_cell.angle_alpha   90.00
_cell.angle_beta   90.00
_cell.angle_gamma   90.00
#
_symmetry.space_group_name_H-M   'P 1'
#
loop_
_entity.id
_entity.type
_entity.pdbx_description
1 polymer ?
#
loop_
_entity_poly.entity_id
_entity_poly.type
_entity_poly.pdbx_seq_one_letter_code
_entity_poly.pdbx_strand_id
1 'polypeptide(L)'
;MNERQFQKQVINFLNEQEIYHIKIWGGGFQRAGIPDLLCCVNGLFFALELKAENGKATPLQMYNLQKIKKSGGLAMILYPSQFNQFKQFIKEVKNWPKPNFPTQE
;
A
#
# COMPACT_ATOMS: atom_id res chain seq x y z
N MET A 1 -3.84 -14.23 13.51
CA MET A 1 -3.86 -14.06 12.03
C MET A 1 -2.44 -13.98 11.52
N ASN A 2 -2.11 -14.78 10.50
CA ASN A 2 -0.78 -14.69 9.91
C ASN A 2 -0.75 -13.63 8.80
N GLU A 3 0.43 -13.35 8.28
CA GLU A 3 0.62 -12.32 7.26
C GLU A 3 -0.18 -12.61 5.99
N ARG A 4 -0.24 -13.86 5.56
CA ARG A 4 -0.98 -14.26 4.36
C ARG A 4 -2.48 -14.02 4.50
N GLN A 5 -3.04 -14.33 5.66
CA GLN A 5 -4.46 -14.08 5.95
C GLN A 5 -4.76 -12.59 5.96
N PHE A 6 -3.87 -11.81 6.55
CA PHE A 6 -4.00 -10.36 6.59
C PHE A 6 -3.93 -9.76 5.19
N GLN A 7 -2.98 -10.21 4.37
CA GLN A 7 -2.86 -9.75 2.99
C GLN A 7 -4.16 -9.99 2.21
N LYS A 8 -4.78 -11.13 2.40
CA LYS A 8 -6.07 -11.45 1.77
C LYS A 8 -7.15 -10.44 2.17
N GLN A 9 -7.22 -10.10 3.44
CA GLN A 9 -8.19 -9.12 3.94
C GLN A 9 -7.96 -7.74 3.35
N VAL A 10 -6.70 -7.32 3.26
CA VAL A 10 -6.35 -6.01 2.68
C VAL A 10 -6.73 -5.97 1.21
N ILE A 11 -6.38 -7.00 0.44
CA ILE A 11 -6.71 -7.08 -0.98
C ILE A 11 -8.23 -7.06 -1.19
N ASN A 12 -8.98 -7.80 -0.39
CA ASN A 12 -10.45 -7.79 -0.46
C ASN A 12 -11.00 -6.38 -0.22
N PHE A 13 -10.47 -5.67 0.76
CA PHE A 13 -10.89 -4.30 1.03
C PHE A 13 -10.59 -3.38 -0.16
N LEU A 14 -9.39 -3.48 -0.73
CA LEU A 14 -9.02 -2.66 -1.89
C LEU A 14 -9.94 -2.94 -3.08
N ASN A 15 -10.30 -4.20 -3.30
CA ASN A 15 -11.24 -4.57 -4.35
C ASN A 15 -12.64 -4.02 -4.09
N GLU A 16 -13.12 -4.12 -2.87
CA GLU A 16 -14.43 -3.57 -2.48
C GLU A 16 -14.50 -2.05 -2.71
N GLN A 17 -13.40 -1.36 -2.46
CA GLN A 17 -13.30 0.09 -2.65
C GLN A 17 -12.95 0.47 -4.09
N GLU A 18 -12.80 -0.49 -4.98
CA GLU A 18 -12.45 -0.30 -6.39
C GLU A 18 -11.13 0.47 -6.55
N ILE A 19 -10.14 0.12 -5.72
CA ILE A 19 -8.83 0.75 -5.75
C ILE A 19 -7.90 -0.08 -6.62
N TYR A 20 -7.31 0.57 -7.64
CA TYR A 20 -6.31 -0.09 -8.47
C TYR A 20 -5.10 -0.46 -7.62
N HIS A 21 -4.67 -1.70 -7.69
CA HIS A 21 -3.49 -2.14 -6.96
C HIS A 21 -2.78 -3.27 -7.70
N ILE A 22 -1.50 -3.39 -7.42
CA ILE A 22 -0.65 -4.44 -7.98
C ILE A 22 0.01 -5.15 -6.80
N LYS A 23 -0.14 -6.47 -6.77
CA LYS A 23 0.58 -7.30 -5.80
C LYS A 23 1.95 -7.62 -6.36
N ILE A 24 2.98 -7.37 -5.56
CA ILE A 24 4.35 -7.71 -5.91
C ILE A 24 4.64 -9.11 -5.36
N TRP A 25 4.95 -10.03 -6.27
CA TRP A 25 5.28 -11.40 -5.88
C TRP A 25 6.76 -11.48 -5.50
N GLY A 26 7.05 -12.12 -4.37
CA GLY A 26 8.42 -12.35 -3.95
C GLY A 26 9.09 -13.45 -4.76
N GLY A 27 10.41 -13.39 -4.86
CA GLY A 27 11.22 -14.41 -5.51
C GLY A 27 11.56 -14.09 -6.96
N GLY A 28 12.35 -14.94 -7.59
CA GLY A 28 12.79 -14.78 -8.97
C GLY A 28 13.65 -13.53 -9.16
N PHE A 29 13.36 -12.78 -10.21
CA PHE A 29 14.15 -11.61 -10.59
C PHE A 29 13.63 -10.31 -10.00
N GLN A 30 12.65 -10.36 -9.10
CA GLN A 30 12.13 -9.15 -8.48
C GLN A 30 13.13 -8.55 -7.51
N ARG A 31 13.18 -7.22 -7.48
CA ARG A 31 14.05 -6.51 -6.54
C ARG A 31 13.60 -6.77 -5.11
N ALA A 32 14.55 -7.17 -4.27
CA ALA A 32 14.28 -7.36 -2.87
C ALA A 32 13.86 -6.04 -2.21
N GLY A 33 12.97 -6.12 -1.24
CA GLY A 33 12.54 -4.96 -0.47
C GLY A 33 11.44 -4.11 -1.09
N ILE A 34 10.95 -4.46 -2.29
CA ILE A 34 9.79 -3.78 -2.86
C ILE A 34 8.57 -4.08 -1.98
N PRO A 35 7.72 -3.07 -1.67
CA PRO A 35 6.52 -3.31 -0.88
C PRO A 35 5.57 -4.34 -1.50
N ASP A 36 4.78 -4.99 -0.67
CA ASP A 36 3.88 -6.06 -1.11
C ASP A 36 2.81 -5.60 -2.09
N LEU A 37 2.28 -4.40 -1.87
CA LEU A 37 1.20 -3.85 -2.68
C LEU A 37 1.54 -2.42 -3.09
N LEU A 38 1.34 -2.13 -4.38
CA LEU A 38 1.44 -0.78 -4.93
C LEU A 38 0.04 -0.36 -5.36
N CYS A 39 -0.42 0.78 -4.89
CA CYS A 39 -1.82 1.17 -5.03
C CYS A 39 -1.94 2.61 -5.52
N CYS A 40 -3.10 2.90 -6.11
CA CYS A 40 -3.45 4.26 -6.50
C CYS A 40 -4.87 4.55 -6.03
N VAL A 41 -5.04 5.62 -5.26
CA VAL A 41 -6.36 6.07 -4.85
C VAL A 41 -6.45 7.57 -5.05
N ASN A 42 -7.44 7.99 -5.83
CA ASN A 42 -7.70 9.41 -6.09
C ASN A 42 -6.44 10.16 -6.57
N GLY A 43 -5.65 9.53 -7.43
CA GLY A 43 -4.42 10.10 -7.96
C GLY A 43 -3.20 9.99 -7.04
N LEU A 44 -3.37 9.48 -5.83
CA LEU A 44 -2.29 9.34 -4.87
C LEU A 44 -1.69 7.94 -4.96
N PHE A 45 -0.37 7.89 -5.19
CA PHE A 45 0.36 6.62 -5.15
C PHE A 45 0.63 6.26 -3.69
N PHE A 46 0.35 5.00 -3.31
CA PHE A 46 0.76 4.52 -2.00
C PHE A 46 1.18 3.07 -2.05
N ALA A 47 2.10 2.72 -1.17
CA ALA A 47 2.67 1.39 -1.09
C ALA A 47 2.46 0.81 0.30
N LEU A 48 2.13 -0.47 0.36
CA LEU A 48 1.89 -1.17 1.62
C LEU A 48 2.85 -2.33 1.76
N GLU A 49 3.58 -2.34 2.87
CA GLU A 49 4.32 -3.50 3.33
C GLU A 49 3.48 -4.14 4.43
N LEU A 50 2.99 -5.36 4.19
CA LEU A 50 2.07 -6.03 5.11
C LEU A 50 2.85 -6.96 6.03
N LYS A 51 2.57 -6.90 7.32
CA LYS A 51 3.21 -7.74 8.32
C LYS A 51 2.17 -8.34 9.27
N ALA A 52 2.46 -9.53 9.79
CA ALA A 52 1.76 -10.02 10.97
C ALA A 52 2.13 -9.13 12.16
N GLU A 53 1.33 -9.19 13.23
CA GLU A 53 1.42 -8.24 14.36
C GLU A 53 2.85 -8.09 14.92
N ASN A 54 3.62 -9.17 14.96
CA ASN A 54 4.98 -9.16 15.50
C ASN A 54 6.07 -9.11 14.43
N GLY A 55 5.67 -8.95 13.16
CA GLY A 55 6.62 -8.90 12.07
C GLY A 55 7.34 -7.57 12.01
N LYS A 56 8.57 -7.58 11.47
CA LYS A 56 9.38 -6.38 11.33
C LYS A 56 9.86 -6.24 9.89
N ALA A 57 9.84 -5.03 9.40
CA ALA A 57 10.38 -4.74 8.08
C ALA A 57 11.90 -4.83 8.11
N THR A 58 12.48 -5.35 7.02
CA THR A 58 13.93 -5.39 6.84
C THR A 58 14.47 -4.00 6.54
N PRO A 59 15.77 -3.75 6.73
CA PRO A 59 16.36 -2.46 6.33
C PRO A 59 16.10 -2.10 4.88
N LEU A 60 16.14 -3.08 3.96
CA LEU A 60 15.90 -2.83 2.55
C LEU A 60 14.43 -2.46 2.29
N GLN A 61 13.49 -3.10 2.97
CA GLN A 61 12.07 -2.73 2.90
C GLN A 61 11.88 -1.29 3.39
N MET A 62 12.48 -0.93 4.52
CA MET A 62 12.41 0.43 5.04
C MET A 62 13.00 1.45 4.07
N TYR A 63 14.11 1.11 3.44
CA TYR A 63 14.75 1.97 2.44
C TYR A 63 13.79 2.27 1.28
N ASN A 64 13.12 1.25 0.76
CA ASN A 64 12.18 1.44 -0.34
C ASN A 64 10.97 2.29 0.06
N LEU A 65 10.44 2.08 1.27
CA LEU A 65 9.34 2.89 1.77
C LEU A 65 9.75 4.37 1.86
N GLN A 66 10.97 4.65 2.34
CA GLN A 66 11.48 6.01 2.43
C GLN A 66 11.63 6.67 1.04
N LYS A 67 12.09 5.91 0.06
CA LYS A 67 12.24 6.44 -1.30
C LYS A 67 10.88 6.82 -1.91
N ILE A 68 9.86 6.02 -1.66
CA ILE A 68 8.50 6.35 -2.12
C ILE A 68 8.01 7.63 -1.48
N LYS A 69 8.21 7.78 -0.16
CA LYS A 69 7.82 9.00 0.56
C LYS A 69 8.55 10.23 0.01
N LYS A 70 9.85 10.12 -0.25
CA LYS A 70 10.63 11.23 -0.81
C LYS A 70 10.16 11.62 -2.21
N SER A 71 9.58 10.69 -2.93
CA SER A 71 9.02 10.96 -4.27
C SER A 71 7.61 11.54 -4.23
N GLY A 72 7.06 11.75 -3.05
CA GLY A 72 5.73 12.33 -2.89
C GLY A 72 4.59 11.35 -2.73
N GLY A 73 4.87 10.05 -2.70
CA GLY A 73 3.87 9.03 -2.43
C GLY A 73 3.70 8.77 -0.95
N LEU A 74 2.71 7.98 -0.62
CA LEU A 74 2.56 7.43 0.72
C LEU A 74 3.14 6.03 0.75
N ALA A 75 3.72 5.66 1.88
CA ALA A 75 4.24 4.32 2.08
C ALA A 75 4.17 3.99 3.56
N MET A 76 3.75 2.77 3.87
CA MET A 76 3.62 2.37 5.26
C MET A 76 3.77 0.87 5.43
N ILE A 77 4.19 0.49 6.64
CA ILE A 77 4.05 -0.87 7.11
C ILE A 77 2.67 -0.96 7.74
N LEU A 78 1.87 -1.92 7.32
CA LEU A 78 0.52 -2.09 7.86
C LEU A 78 0.43 -3.38 8.65
N TYR A 79 -0.02 -3.27 9.89
CA TYR A 79 -0.26 -4.38 10.79
C TYR A 79 -1.77 -4.60 10.98
N PRO A 80 -2.20 -5.82 11.33
CA PRO A 80 -3.63 -6.08 11.53
C PRO A 80 -4.31 -5.13 12.52
N SER A 81 -3.61 -4.74 13.59
CA SER A 81 -4.17 -3.81 14.59
C SER A 81 -4.43 -2.41 14.04
N GLN A 82 -3.85 -2.06 12.90
CA GLN A 82 -3.99 -0.75 12.28
C GLN A 82 -4.97 -0.76 11.10
N PHE A 83 -5.55 -1.92 10.80
CA PHE A 83 -6.36 -2.07 9.58
C PHE A 83 -7.59 -1.17 9.59
N ASN A 84 -8.28 -1.04 10.72
CA ASN A 84 -9.46 -0.18 10.80
C ASN A 84 -9.12 1.29 10.54
N GLN A 85 -8.02 1.78 11.11
CA GLN A 85 -7.52 3.13 10.86
C GLN A 85 -7.17 3.33 9.39
N PHE A 86 -6.53 2.34 8.79
CA PHE A 86 -6.18 2.37 7.39
C PHE A 86 -7.43 2.46 6.51
N LYS A 87 -8.47 1.65 6.81
CA LYS A 87 -9.71 1.69 6.04
C LYS A 87 -10.37 3.06 6.09
N GLN A 88 -10.38 3.69 7.27
CA GLN A 88 -10.92 5.04 7.43
C GLN A 88 -10.13 6.05 6.61
N PHE A 89 -8.80 5.97 6.66
CA PHE A 89 -7.94 6.85 5.90
C PHE A 89 -8.22 6.74 4.39
N ILE A 90 -8.34 5.53 3.87
CA ILE A 90 -8.62 5.32 2.44
C ILE A 90 -9.96 5.92 2.05
N LYS A 91 -10.99 5.76 2.89
CA LYS A 91 -12.31 6.33 2.62
C LYS A 91 -12.26 7.86 2.57
N GLU A 92 -11.46 8.48 3.43
CA GLU A 92 -11.25 9.92 3.42
C GLU A 92 -10.52 10.36 2.14
N VAL A 93 -9.44 9.68 1.78
CA VAL A 93 -8.65 10.02 0.59
C VAL A 93 -9.50 9.93 -0.68
N LYS A 94 -10.42 9.00 -0.76
CA LYS A 94 -11.31 8.86 -1.92
C LYS A 94 -12.14 10.11 -2.15
N ASN A 95 -12.39 10.90 -1.12
CA ASN A 95 -13.20 12.12 -1.18
C ASN A 95 -12.36 13.39 -1.27
N TRP A 96 -11.04 13.29 -1.33
CA TRP A 96 -10.18 14.48 -1.48
C TRP A 96 -10.34 15.09 -2.87
N PRO A 97 -10.21 16.42 -2.99
CA PRO A 97 -10.18 17.05 -4.30
C PRO A 97 -9.03 16.52 -5.14
N LYS A 98 -9.30 16.26 -6.41
CA LYS A 98 -8.27 15.80 -7.34
C LYS A 98 -7.44 16.98 -7.82
N PRO A 99 -6.10 16.80 -7.97
CA PRO A 99 -5.29 17.82 -8.60
C PRO A 99 -5.71 18.03 -10.06
N ASN A 100 -5.46 19.25 -10.57
CA ASN A 100 -5.70 19.53 -11.97
C ASN A 100 -4.52 19.01 -12.80
N PHE A 101 -4.73 17.88 -13.45
CA PHE A 101 -3.75 17.36 -14.40
C PHE A 101 -4.17 17.67 -15.82
N PRO A 102 -3.22 17.85 -16.76
CA PRO A 102 -3.55 17.82 -18.16
C PRO A 102 -4.23 16.50 -18.49
N THR A 103 -5.36 16.56 -19.18
CA THR A 103 -6.09 15.34 -19.55
C THR A 103 -5.78 14.96 -20.98
N GLN A 104 -5.69 13.65 -21.22
CA GLN A 104 -5.64 13.09 -22.56
C GLN A 104 -6.98 12.41 -22.81
N GLU A 105 -7.54 12.63 -23.97
CA GLU A 105 -8.79 12.00 -24.38
C GLU A 105 -8.59 11.12 -25.59
#